data_346677359fc3bd28bc92aca6a4ab8c62
#
_entry.id   346677359fc3bd28bc92aca6a4ab8c62
#
_cell.length_a   1.000
_cell.length_b   1.000
_cell.length_c   1.000
_cell.angle_alpha   90.00
_cell.angle_beta   90.00
_cell.angle_gamma   90.00
#
_symmetry.space_group_name_H-M   'P 1'
#
loop_
_entity.id
_entity.type
_entity.pdbx_description
1 polymer ?
#
loop_
_entity_poly.entity_id
_entity_poly.type
_entity_poly.pdbx_seq_one_letter_code
_entity_poly.pdbx_strand_id
1 'polypeptide(L)'
;MTEPDTVIRPALAEDISRIMSLEQGSIAHPWDVREIEKLISDNNKKCYVVQYEGTVVSYLGAETVLDECNIGNVVTDEKHRGRGFAKALISYLLDDLKKSGIVKVFLEVEHDNAPAIALYEKSGFVRYGQRRDYYGQGRDAVLMSKELC
;
A
#
# COMPACT_ATOMS: atom_id res chain seq x y z
N MET A 1 2.52 3.34 -20.86
CA MET A 1 3.98 3.45 -21.00
C MET A 1 4.58 4.02 -19.72
N THR A 2 5.59 3.38 -19.18
CA THR A 2 6.27 3.84 -17.99
C THR A 2 7.19 5.00 -18.36
N GLU A 3 7.18 6.08 -17.56
CA GLU A 3 8.10 7.19 -17.78
C GLU A 3 9.55 6.72 -17.59
N PRO A 4 10.50 7.21 -18.39
CA PRO A 4 11.90 6.74 -18.34
C PRO A 4 12.54 6.84 -16.96
N ASP A 5 12.13 7.84 -16.15
CA ASP A 5 12.72 8.08 -14.83
C ASP A 5 11.90 7.47 -13.68
N THR A 6 10.95 6.60 -13.99
CA THR A 6 10.12 5.94 -12.99
C THR A 6 10.58 4.52 -12.75
N VAL A 7 10.88 4.20 -11.49
CA VAL A 7 11.32 2.85 -11.09
C VAL A 7 10.44 2.40 -9.93
N ILE A 8 9.93 1.16 -10.03
CA ILE A 8 9.25 0.50 -8.92
C ILE A 8 10.17 -0.60 -8.44
N ARG A 9 10.44 -0.62 -7.15
CA ARG A 9 11.40 -1.57 -6.58
C ARG A 9 11.09 -1.85 -5.11
N PRO A 10 11.65 -2.93 -4.54
CA PRO A 10 11.59 -3.12 -3.10
C PRO A 10 12.28 -1.96 -2.37
N ALA A 11 11.73 -1.61 -1.20
CA ALA A 11 12.31 -0.55 -0.38
C ALA A 11 13.62 -1.03 0.26
N LEU A 12 14.55 -0.10 0.43
CA LEU A 12 15.83 -0.34 1.08
C LEU A 12 15.91 0.51 2.36
N ALA A 13 16.87 0.19 3.24
CA ALA A 13 17.05 0.94 4.48
C ALA A 13 17.22 2.44 4.24
N GLU A 14 17.87 2.82 3.14
CA GLU A 14 18.07 4.23 2.79
C GLU A 14 16.77 4.96 2.45
N ASP A 15 15.67 4.23 2.21
CA ASP A 15 14.37 4.83 1.90
C ASP A 15 13.55 5.18 3.15
N ILE A 16 13.95 4.72 4.33
CA ILE A 16 13.18 4.87 5.58
C ILE A 16 12.82 6.31 5.86
N SER A 17 13.80 7.20 5.75
CA SER A 17 13.60 8.63 6.04
C SER A 17 12.51 9.23 5.15
N ARG A 18 12.54 8.89 3.86
CA ARG A 18 11.56 9.42 2.90
C ARG A 18 10.18 8.80 3.12
N ILE A 19 10.12 7.50 3.43
CA ILE A 19 8.86 6.82 3.74
C ILE A 19 8.22 7.47 4.98
N MET A 20 8.99 7.75 6.01
CA MET A 20 8.48 8.43 7.20
C MET A 20 7.92 9.82 6.86
N SER A 21 8.59 10.55 5.98
CA SER A 21 8.13 11.85 5.53
C SER A 21 6.78 11.75 4.80
N LEU A 22 6.61 10.74 3.94
CA LEU A 22 5.35 10.50 3.24
C LEU A 22 4.21 10.17 4.22
N GLU A 23 4.50 9.32 5.21
CA GLU A 23 3.53 8.95 6.25
C GLU A 23 3.04 10.19 7.02
N GLN A 24 3.96 11.02 7.48
CA GLN A 24 3.63 12.19 8.29
C GLN A 24 2.81 13.22 7.52
N GLY A 25 3.01 13.29 6.22
CA GLY A 25 2.26 14.23 5.38
C GLY A 25 0.87 13.77 5.00
N SER A 26 0.52 12.50 5.22
CA SER A 26 -0.69 11.91 4.63
C SER A 26 -1.54 11.10 5.61
N ILE A 27 -1.00 10.69 6.75
CA ILE A 27 -1.67 9.78 7.68
C ILE A 27 -1.77 10.41 9.05
N ALA A 28 -2.96 10.34 9.68
CA ALA A 28 -3.21 10.94 11.00
C ALA A 28 -2.38 10.28 12.10
N HIS A 29 -2.13 8.96 11.98
CA HIS A 29 -1.35 8.20 12.95
C HIS A 29 -0.21 7.48 12.22
N PRO A 30 0.83 8.21 11.81
CA PRO A 30 1.91 7.62 11.03
C PRO A 30 2.67 6.57 11.85
N TRP A 31 3.20 5.56 11.14
CA TRP A 31 4.03 4.55 11.75
C TRP A 31 5.36 5.16 12.21
N ASP A 32 5.93 4.61 13.29
CA ASP A 32 7.23 5.04 13.74
C ASP A 32 8.36 4.36 12.94
N VAL A 33 9.59 4.76 13.20
CA VAL A 33 10.74 4.25 12.44
C VAL A 33 10.89 2.74 12.59
N ARG A 34 10.57 2.18 13.75
CA ARG A 34 10.71 0.73 14.00
C ARG A 34 9.74 -0.07 13.17
N GLU A 35 8.51 0.43 13.02
CA GLU A 35 7.51 -0.23 12.20
C GLU A 35 7.92 -0.24 10.74
N ILE A 36 8.49 0.86 10.26
CA ILE A 36 8.96 0.96 8.87
C ILE A 36 10.19 0.08 8.65
N GLU A 37 11.12 0.04 9.63
CA GLU A 37 12.27 -0.86 9.56
C GLU A 37 11.83 -2.31 9.42
N LYS A 38 10.81 -2.72 10.17
CA LYS A 38 10.26 -4.08 10.08
C LYS A 38 9.63 -4.37 8.73
N LEU A 39 8.96 -3.39 8.12
CA LEU A 39 8.40 -3.56 6.78
C LEU A 39 9.48 -3.96 5.76
N ILE A 40 10.68 -3.45 5.97
CA ILE A 40 11.79 -3.67 5.03
C ILE A 40 12.54 -4.96 5.35
N SER A 41 12.73 -5.26 6.64
CA SER A 41 13.62 -6.34 7.06
C SER A 41 12.94 -7.68 7.35
N ASP A 42 11.66 -7.68 7.75
CA ASP A 42 10.99 -8.92 8.11
C ASP A 42 10.57 -9.73 6.90
N ASN A 43 10.76 -11.05 6.95
CA ASN A 43 10.45 -11.95 5.83
C ASN A 43 8.97 -11.99 5.47
N ASN A 44 8.09 -11.74 6.45
CA ASN A 44 6.64 -11.75 6.22
C ASN A 44 6.09 -10.36 5.88
N LYS A 45 6.95 -9.40 5.63
CA LYS A 45 6.56 -8.03 5.27
C LYS A 45 6.98 -7.74 3.84
N LYS A 46 6.23 -6.87 3.18
CA LYS A 46 6.53 -6.38 1.84
C LYS A 46 6.51 -4.87 1.88
N CYS A 47 7.50 -4.25 1.29
CA CYS A 47 7.53 -2.80 1.15
C CYS A 47 8.13 -2.44 -0.21
N TYR A 48 7.37 -1.72 -1.00
CA TYR A 48 7.79 -1.29 -2.33
C TYR A 48 7.68 0.21 -2.44
N VAL A 49 8.54 0.80 -3.24
CA VAL A 49 8.54 2.25 -3.47
C VAL A 49 8.48 2.55 -4.95
N VAL A 50 7.94 3.72 -5.28
CA VAL A 50 8.07 4.32 -6.61
C VAL A 50 9.10 5.43 -6.48
N GLN A 51 10.18 5.31 -7.25
CA GLN A 51 11.19 6.35 -7.37
C GLN A 51 10.96 7.08 -8.68
N TYR A 52 10.72 8.37 -8.60
CA TYR A 52 10.45 9.22 -9.75
C TYR A 52 11.47 10.34 -9.79
N GLU A 53 12.23 10.41 -10.88
CA GLU A 53 13.30 11.39 -11.04
C GLU A 53 14.26 11.42 -9.83
N GLY A 54 14.62 10.22 -9.34
CA GLY A 54 15.60 10.07 -8.27
C GLY A 54 15.03 10.20 -6.86
N THR A 55 13.73 10.49 -6.70
CA THR A 55 13.11 10.68 -5.39
C THR A 55 11.98 9.68 -5.18
N VAL A 56 11.91 9.08 -4.01
CA VAL A 56 10.77 8.22 -3.64
C VAL A 56 9.55 9.09 -3.42
N VAL A 57 8.50 8.85 -4.20
CA VAL A 57 7.26 9.65 -4.19
C VAL A 57 6.04 8.85 -3.75
N SER A 58 6.16 7.54 -3.65
CA SER A 58 5.05 6.68 -3.24
C SER A 58 5.59 5.40 -2.63
N TYR A 59 4.84 4.80 -1.70
CA TYR A 59 5.22 3.49 -1.16
C TYR A 59 3.98 2.69 -0.78
N LEU A 60 4.18 1.38 -0.70
CA LEU A 60 3.18 0.43 -0.26
C LEU A 60 3.81 -0.49 0.78
N GLY A 61 3.11 -0.71 1.89
CA GLY A 61 3.52 -1.66 2.92
C GLY A 61 2.45 -2.73 3.10
N ALA A 62 2.87 -3.98 3.22
CA ALA A 62 1.97 -5.12 3.36
C ALA A 62 2.60 -6.20 4.24
N GLU A 63 1.76 -7.12 4.73
CA GLU A 63 2.19 -8.22 5.58
C GLU A 63 1.56 -9.51 5.07
N THR A 64 2.36 -10.58 5.03
CA THR A 64 1.87 -11.91 4.66
C THR A 64 1.75 -12.78 5.88
N VAL A 65 0.68 -13.57 5.96
CA VAL A 65 0.46 -14.57 7.00
C VAL A 65 -0.05 -15.82 6.28
N LEU A 66 0.75 -16.90 6.32
CA LEU A 66 0.45 -18.12 5.58
C LEU A 66 0.29 -17.82 4.09
N ASP A 67 -0.86 -18.12 3.51
CA ASP A 67 -1.14 -17.89 2.08
C ASP A 67 -1.97 -16.64 1.81
N GLU A 68 -2.04 -15.73 2.80
CA GLU A 68 -2.79 -14.48 2.69
C GLU A 68 -1.89 -13.26 2.87
N CYS A 69 -2.33 -12.13 2.31
CA CYS A 69 -1.62 -10.87 2.45
C CYS A 69 -2.59 -9.77 2.87
N ASN A 70 -2.14 -8.91 3.79
CA ASN A 70 -2.86 -7.70 4.18
C ASN A 70 -2.08 -6.48 3.71
N ILE A 71 -2.74 -5.63 2.92
CA ILE A 71 -2.14 -4.34 2.55
C ILE A 71 -2.36 -3.38 3.71
N GLY A 72 -1.27 -2.85 4.26
CA GLY A 72 -1.33 -1.91 5.37
C GLY A 72 -1.52 -0.47 4.92
N ASN A 73 -0.54 0.04 4.19
CA ASN A 73 -0.56 1.44 3.76
C ASN A 73 -0.17 1.56 2.29
N VAL A 74 -0.85 2.46 1.59
CA VAL A 74 -0.45 2.91 0.25
C VAL A 74 -0.50 4.43 0.29
N VAL A 75 0.65 5.07 0.16
CA VAL A 75 0.77 6.53 0.30
C VAL A 75 1.52 7.10 -0.89
N THR A 76 0.99 8.19 -1.45
CA THR A 76 1.63 8.93 -2.53
C THR A 76 1.82 10.38 -2.10
N ASP A 77 2.99 10.94 -2.38
CA ASP A 77 3.26 12.35 -2.14
C ASP A 77 2.17 13.21 -2.81
N GLU A 78 1.67 14.20 -2.08
CA GLU A 78 0.55 15.01 -2.52
C GLU A 78 0.75 15.61 -3.91
N LYS A 79 1.96 16.06 -4.21
CA LYS A 79 2.30 16.69 -5.49
C LYS A 79 2.34 15.70 -6.65
N HIS A 80 2.37 14.40 -6.36
CA HIS A 80 2.52 13.35 -7.37
C HIS A 80 1.28 12.46 -7.50
N ARG A 81 0.18 12.83 -6.87
CA ARG A 81 -1.08 12.09 -6.96
C ARG A 81 -1.69 12.22 -8.36
N GLY A 82 -2.51 11.24 -8.73
CA GLY A 82 -3.19 11.25 -10.02
C GLY A 82 -2.34 10.80 -11.19
N ARG A 83 -1.16 10.24 -10.94
CA ARG A 83 -0.24 9.77 -11.99
C ARG A 83 -0.19 8.24 -12.10
N GLY A 84 -1.01 7.53 -11.32
CA GLY A 84 -1.05 6.08 -11.39
C GLY A 84 0.01 5.36 -10.57
N PHE A 85 0.73 6.03 -9.69
CA PHE A 85 1.79 5.41 -8.90
C PHE A 85 1.24 4.38 -7.90
N ALA A 86 0.13 4.71 -7.22
CA ALA A 86 -0.49 3.76 -6.30
C ALA A 86 -0.98 2.51 -7.02
N LYS A 87 -1.60 2.67 -8.18
CA LYS A 87 -2.06 1.56 -9.00
C LYS A 87 -0.89 0.68 -9.43
N ALA A 88 0.22 1.30 -9.82
CA ALA A 88 1.42 0.58 -10.23
C ALA A 88 2.01 -0.23 -9.07
N LEU A 89 2.02 0.33 -7.86
CA LEU A 89 2.48 -0.38 -6.66
C LEU A 89 1.60 -1.59 -6.36
N ILE A 90 0.28 -1.43 -6.46
CA ILE A 90 -0.65 -2.54 -6.24
C ILE A 90 -0.40 -3.64 -7.26
N SER A 91 -0.25 -3.30 -8.54
CA SER A 91 0.04 -4.28 -9.59
C SER A 91 1.35 -5.02 -9.33
N TYR A 92 2.37 -4.30 -8.91
CA TYR A 92 3.67 -4.88 -8.58
C TYR A 92 3.54 -5.88 -7.43
N LEU A 93 2.82 -5.49 -6.37
CA LEU A 93 2.58 -6.37 -5.24
C LEU A 93 1.83 -7.63 -5.67
N LEU A 94 0.74 -7.49 -6.42
CA LEU A 94 -0.07 -8.62 -6.83
C LEU A 94 0.73 -9.62 -7.66
N ASP A 95 1.59 -9.15 -8.55
CA ASP A 95 2.46 -10.01 -9.35
C ASP A 95 3.45 -10.77 -8.47
N ASP A 96 4.05 -10.09 -7.51
CA ASP A 96 4.99 -10.71 -6.56
C ASP A 96 4.29 -11.77 -5.70
N LEU A 97 3.10 -11.45 -5.20
CA LEU A 97 2.33 -12.37 -4.37
C LEU A 97 1.91 -13.63 -5.11
N LYS A 98 1.54 -13.51 -6.38
CA LYS A 98 1.21 -14.69 -7.20
C LYS A 98 2.39 -15.64 -7.32
N LYS A 99 3.58 -15.11 -7.48
CA LYS A 99 4.81 -15.90 -7.56
C LYS A 99 5.15 -16.56 -6.22
N SER A 100 4.67 -16.01 -5.12
CA SER A 100 4.98 -16.48 -3.77
C SER A 100 3.94 -17.46 -3.21
N GLY A 101 2.91 -17.81 -3.99
CA GLY A 101 1.87 -18.73 -3.54
C GLY A 101 0.80 -18.12 -2.66
N ILE A 102 0.70 -16.80 -2.65
CA ILE A 102 -0.37 -16.10 -1.92
C ILE A 102 -1.66 -16.23 -2.73
N VAL A 103 -2.75 -16.60 -2.07
CA VAL A 103 -4.03 -16.86 -2.74
C VAL A 103 -5.07 -15.77 -2.52
N LYS A 104 -4.91 -14.94 -1.49
CA LYS A 104 -5.91 -13.91 -1.20
C LYS A 104 -5.27 -12.69 -0.55
N VAL A 105 -5.78 -11.51 -0.92
CA VAL A 105 -5.28 -10.22 -0.42
C VAL A 105 -6.44 -9.46 0.22
N PHE A 106 -6.19 -8.88 1.38
CA PHE A 106 -7.17 -8.09 2.14
C PHE A 106 -6.66 -6.68 2.35
N LEU A 107 -7.60 -5.75 2.49
CA LEU A 107 -7.28 -4.39 2.91
C LEU A 107 -8.48 -3.78 3.64
N GLU A 108 -8.20 -2.74 4.42
CA GLU A 108 -9.21 -1.88 5.01
C GLU A 108 -9.02 -0.48 4.43
N VAL A 109 -10.13 0.21 4.14
CA VAL A 109 -10.10 1.58 3.65
C VAL A 109 -11.23 2.36 4.31
N GLU A 110 -10.96 3.63 4.64
CA GLU A 110 -11.97 4.47 5.29
C GLU A 110 -13.16 4.65 4.34
N HIS A 111 -14.38 4.54 4.88
CA HIS A 111 -15.62 4.48 4.09
C HIS A 111 -15.84 5.71 3.20
N ASP A 112 -15.31 6.86 3.57
CA ASP A 112 -15.46 8.10 2.82
C ASP A 112 -14.29 8.40 1.87
N ASN A 113 -13.32 7.50 1.80
CA ASN A 113 -12.19 7.67 0.90
C ASN A 113 -12.53 7.12 -0.49
N ALA A 114 -13.39 7.86 -1.19
CA ALA A 114 -13.88 7.44 -2.50
C ALA A 114 -12.77 7.20 -3.54
N PRO A 115 -11.73 8.05 -3.63
CA PRO A 115 -10.65 7.79 -4.59
C PRO A 115 -9.92 6.48 -4.32
N ALA A 116 -9.64 6.14 -3.06
CA ALA A 116 -8.96 4.90 -2.72
C ALA A 116 -9.84 3.69 -3.01
N ILE A 117 -11.12 3.75 -2.66
CA ILE A 117 -12.06 2.66 -2.94
C ILE A 117 -12.13 2.41 -4.44
N ALA A 118 -12.25 3.46 -5.25
CA ALA A 118 -12.28 3.34 -6.71
C ALA A 118 -11.00 2.70 -7.25
N LEU A 119 -9.85 3.08 -6.71
CA LEU A 119 -8.56 2.51 -7.08
C LEU A 119 -8.52 1.00 -6.81
N TYR A 120 -8.95 0.59 -5.62
CA TYR A 120 -8.95 -0.83 -5.26
C TYR A 120 -9.95 -1.63 -6.10
N GLU A 121 -11.14 -1.08 -6.36
CA GLU A 121 -12.12 -1.73 -7.23
C GLU A 121 -11.57 -1.93 -8.64
N LYS A 122 -10.89 -0.92 -9.18
CA LYS A 122 -10.23 -1.02 -10.49
C LYS A 122 -9.10 -2.05 -10.51
N SER A 123 -8.52 -2.32 -9.36
CA SER A 123 -7.47 -3.33 -9.21
C SER A 123 -8.03 -4.72 -8.98
N GLY A 124 -9.36 -4.86 -8.95
CA GLY A 124 -10.02 -6.15 -8.84
C GLY A 124 -10.48 -6.52 -7.43
N PHE A 125 -10.36 -5.61 -6.47
CA PHE A 125 -10.83 -5.86 -5.11
C PHE A 125 -12.35 -5.70 -5.03
N VAL A 126 -12.99 -6.50 -4.19
CA VAL A 126 -14.43 -6.44 -3.94
C VAL A 126 -14.68 -6.23 -2.46
N ARG A 127 -15.78 -5.54 -2.15
CA ARG A 127 -16.19 -5.34 -0.75
C ARG A 127 -16.74 -6.64 -0.21
N TYR A 128 -16.37 -6.97 1.05
CA TYR A 128 -16.96 -8.12 1.71
C TYR A 128 -17.51 -7.80 3.10
N GLY A 129 -17.30 -6.59 3.60
CA GLY A 129 -17.80 -6.20 4.90
C GLY A 129 -17.49 -4.76 5.25
N GLN A 130 -17.84 -4.42 6.49
CA GLN A 130 -17.61 -3.09 7.04
C GLN A 130 -17.29 -3.24 8.52
N ARG A 131 -16.40 -2.38 9.04
CA ARG A 131 -16.00 -2.38 10.43
C ARG A 131 -16.31 -1.01 11.02
N ARG A 132 -17.27 -0.97 11.94
CA ARG A 132 -17.71 0.29 12.54
C ARG A 132 -16.59 0.89 13.40
N ASP A 133 -16.41 2.20 13.28
CA ASP A 133 -15.48 2.98 14.12
C ASP A 133 -14.03 2.48 14.10
N TYR A 134 -13.61 1.77 13.03
CA TYR A 134 -12.27 1.20 12.94
C TYR A 134 -11.17 2.28 13.02
N TYR A 135 -11.40 3.43 12.40
CA TYR A 135 -10.44 4.55 12.39
C TYR A 135 -10.76 5.61 13.44
N GLY A 136 -11.85 5.44 14.19
CA GLY A 136 -12.33 6.38 15.19
C GLY A 136 -13.84 6.51 15.13
N GLN A 137 -14.42 7.25 16.06
CA GLN A 137 -15.87 7.40 16.14
C GLN A 137 -16.45 7.97 14.85
N GLY A 138 -17.40 7.25 14.24
CA GLY A 138 -18.01 7.63 12.97
C GLY A 138 -17.14 7.41 11.76
N ARG A 139 -15.95 6.82 11.93
CA ARG A 139 -14.99 6.59 10.84
C ARG A 139 -14.86 5.11 10.56
N ASP A 140 -15.83 4.58 9.85
CA ASP A 140 -15.92 3.16 9.55
C ASP A 140 -14.91 2.75 8.46
N ALA A 141 -14.50 1.48 8.50
CA ALA A 141 -13.69 0.87 7.46
C ALA A 141 -14.57 0.07 6.51
N VAL A 142 -14.29 0.18 5.22
CA VAL A 142 -14.79 -0.77 4.22
C VAL A 142 -13.74 -1.87 4.12
N LEU A 143 -14.17 -3.12 4.18
CA LEU A 143 -13.29 -4.28 4.08
C LEU A 143 -13.36 -4.81 2.65
N MET A 144 -12.19 -4.94 2.04
CA MET A 144 -12.08 -5.37 0.64
C MET A 144 -11.10 -6.52 0.51
N SER A 145 -11.33 -7.39 -0.48
CA SER A 145 -10.43 -8.50 -0.74
C SER A 145 -10.36 -8.82 -2.22
N LYS A 146 -9.30 -9.53 -2.59
CA LYS A 146 -9.09 -10.02 -3.96
C LYS A 146 -8.50 -11.41 -3.90
N GLU A 147 -9.06 -12.32 -4.68
CA GLU A 147 -8.50 -13.65 -4.85
C GLU A 147 -7.51 -13.64 -6.00
N LEU A 148 -6.39 -14.37 -5.83
CA LEU A 148 -5.29 -14.37 -6.81
C LEU A 148 -5.24 -15.62 -7.69
N CYS A 149 -6.14 -16.55 -7.47
CA CYS A 149 -6.16 -17.78 -8.30
C CYS A 149 -7.51 -18.06 -8.90
#